data_9849cb7ca273c5e35399b98586c3d4ff
#
_entry.id   9849cb7ca273c5e35399b98586c3d4ff
#
_cell.length_a   1.000
_cell.length_b   1.000
_cell.length_c   1.000
_cell.angle_alpha   90.00
_cell.angle_beta   90.00
_cell.angle_gamma   90.00
#
_symmetry.space_group_name_H-M   'P 1'
#
loop_
_entity.id
_entity.type
_entity.pdbx_description
1 polymer ?
#
loop_
_entity_poly.entity_id
_entity_poly.type
_entity_poly.pdbx_seq_one_letter_code
_entity_poly.pdbx_strand_id
1 'polypeptide(L)'
;MLLYRSDEFYNRLSHQELQTLMNENNAWIERLTAQGKVKPGRALERRGAIVTGKNGRVVTDGPFAESKEAIGGFLLVDVETLDEAIAIAQSIPGLAYGGSIEVRPIAEECPLDVRARELAAKEQLATV
;
A
#
# COMPACT_ATOMS: atom_id res chain seq x y z
N MET A 1 -4.27 4.23 -3.13
CA MET A 1 -3.06 4.01 -2.32
C MET A 1 -2.16 3.02 -3.03
N LEU A 2 -0.88 3.32 -3.09
CA LEU A 2 0.14 2.40 -3.59
C LEU A 2 0.83 1.75 -2.41
N LEU A 3 0.92 0.42 -2.43
CA LEU A 3 1.54 -0.37 -1.37
C LEU A 3 2.82 -1.00 -1.92
N TYR A 4 3.95 -0.66 -1.32
CA TYR A 4 5.23 -1.28 -1.66
C TYR A 4 5.29 -2.66 -1.02
N ARG A 5 5.51 -3.69 -1.83
CA ARG A 5 5.67 -5.05 -1.32
C ARG A 5 7.06 -5.21 -0.71
N SER A 6 7.13 -5.85 0.44
CA SER A 6 8.38 -6.01 1.19
C SER A 6 9.06 -7.34 0.86
N ASP A 7 9.52 -7.49 -0.36
CA ASP A 7 10.32 -8.64 -0.80
C ASP A 7 11.83 -8.40 -0.69
N GLU A 8 12.22 -7.22 -0.22
CA GLU A 8 13.62 -6.81 -0.04
C GLU A 8 14.51 -6.98 -1.27
N PHE A 9 13.92 -6.76 -2.46
CA PHE A 9 14.66 -6.83 -3.71
C PHE A 9 15.96 -6.00 -3.68
N TYR A 10 15.97 -4.91 -2.91
CA TYR A 10 17.11 -4.00 -2.78
C TYR A 10 18.36 -4.68 -2.16
N ASN A 11 18.18 -5.77 -1.44
CA ASN A 11 19.32 -6.51 -0.87
C ASN A 11 20.15 -7.24 -1.94
N ARG A 12 19.60 -7.39 -3.16
CA ARG A 12 20.29 -8.02 -4.29
C ARG A 12 20.99 -7.02 -5.19
N LEU A 13 20.84 -5.72 -4.91
CA LEU A 13 21.42 -4.66 -5.72
C LEU A 13 22.86 -4.36 -5.31
N SER A 14 23.70 -4.02 -6.29
CA SER A 14 25.03 -3.48 -6.03
C SER A 14 24.92 -2.08 -5.43
N HIS A 15 26.01 -1.60 -4.84
CA HIS A 15 26.05 -0.23 -4.31
C HIS A 15 25.71 0.80 -5.39
N GLN A 16 26.24 0.63 -6.60
CA GLN A 16 25.99 1.54 -7.72
C GLN A 16 24.53 1.49 -8.17
N GLU A 17 23.96 0.29 -8.29
CA GLU A 17 22.55 0.13 -8.65
C GLU A 17 21.62 0.76 -7.61
N LEU A 18 21.93 0.57 -6.33
CA LEU A 18 21.17 1.16 -5.24
C LEU A 18 21.22 2.67 -5.28
N GLN A 19 22.39 3.26 -5.52
CA GLN A 19 22.56 4.70 -5.64
C GLN A 19 21.76 5.26 -6.81
N THR A 20 21.79 4.59 -7.95
CA THR A 20 21.02 4.98 -9.14
C THR A 20 19.52 4.92 -8.85
N LEU A 21 19.06 3.83 -8.22
CA LEU A 21 17.66 3.68 -7.85
C LEU A 21 17.20 4.79 -6.90
N MET A 22 17.99 5.10 -5.89
CA MET A 22 17.68 6.17 -4.94
C MET A 22 17.52 7.52 -5.64
N ASN A 23 18.45 7.84 -6.55
CA ASN A 23 18.40 9.09 -7.31
C ASN A 23 17.15 9.15 -8.21
N GLU A 24 16.85 8.07 -8.91
CA GLU A 24 15.66 7.98 -9.77
C GLU A 24 14.38 8.09 -8.96
N ASN A 25 14.32 7.41 -7.83
CA ASN A 25 13.15 7.42 -6.96
C ASN A 25 12.89 8.81 -6.38
N ASN A 26 13.92 9.48 -5.92
CA ASN A 26 13.80 10.83 -5.40
C ASN A 26 13.32 11.81 -6.48
N ALA A 27 13.84 11.70 -7.69
CA ALA A 27 13.40 12.52 -8.83
C ALA A 27 11.94 12.24 -9.20
N TRP A 28 11.53 10.98 -9.16
CA TRP A 28 10.17 10.55 -9.44
C TRP A 28 9.17 11.11 -8.42
N ILE A 29 9.47 10.98 -7.13
CA ILE A 29 8.63 11.51 -6.05
C ILE A 29 8.54 13.03 -6.15
N GLU A 30 9.66 13.70 -6.35
CA GLU A 30 9.71 15.16 -6.45
C GLU A 30 8.85 15.67 -7.61
N ARG A 31 8.97 15.06 -8.78
CA ARG A 31 8.19 15.42 -9.96
C ARG A 31 6.69 15.24 -9.75
N LEU A 32 6.26 14.10 -9.23
CA LEU A 32 4.84 13.81 -9.03
C LEU A 32 4.24 14.59 -7.86
N THR A 33 5.03 14.88 -6.83
CA THR A 33 4.60 15.75 -5.73
C THR A 33 4.38 17.17 -6.23
N ALA A 34 5.28 17.68 -7.07
CA ALA A 34 5.12 19.00 -7.68
C ALA A 34 3.87 19.11 -8.55
N GLN A 35 3.47 18.00 -9.20
CA GLN A 35 2.24 17.93 -9.99
C GLN A 35 0.97 17.72 -9.14
N GLY A 36 1.10 17.56 -7.84
CA GLY A 36 -0.01 17.29 -6.94
C GLY A 36 -0.61 15.89 -7.05
N LYS A 37 0.06 14.98 -7.75
CA LYS A 37 -0.44 13.61 -8.00
C LYS A 37 -0.09 12.61 -6.92
N VAL A 38 0.98 12.86 -6.17
CA VAL A 38 1.45 11.98 -5.12
C VAL A 38 1.60 12.78 -3.82
N LYS A 39 1.10 12.20 -2.73
CA LYS A 39 1.34 12.67 -1.38
C LYS A 39 2.32 11.73 -0.71
N PRO A 40 3.33 12.25 0.02
CA PRO A 40 4.30 11.41 0.68
C PRO A 40 3.64 10.42 1.63
N GLY A 41 4.06 9.16 1.54
CA GLY A 41 3.73 8.13 2.50
C GLY A 41 4.88 7.91 3.46
N ARG A 42 5.00 6.68 3.93
CA ARG A 42 6.03 6.27 4.86
C ARG A 42 6.58 4.90 4.48
N ALA A 43 7.86 4.70 4.73
CA ALA A 43 8.43 3.37 4.77
C ALA A 43 8.05 2.70 6.09
N LEU A 44 7.91 1.39 6.07
CA LEU A 44 7.57 0.60 7.24
C LEU A 44 8.75 -0.30 7.61
N GLU A 45 9.01 -0.40 8.91
CA GLU A 45 9.98 -1.37 9.40
C GLU A 45 9.41 -2.78 9.29
N ARG A 46 10.28 -3.77 9.27
CA ARG A 46 9.86 -5.17 9.19
C ARG A 46 9.38 -5.74 10.51
N ARG A 47 9.83 -5.15 11.61
CA ARG A 47 9.39 -5.56 12.94
C ARG A 47 7.99 -5.04 13.23
N GLY A 48 7.23 -5.81 13.95
CA GLY A 48 5.89 -5.43 14.32
C GLY A 48 5.17 -6.60 14.95
N ALA A 49 3.87 -6.50 15.06
CA ALA A 49 3.05 -7.56 15.63
C ALA A 49 1.70 -7.63 14.93
N ILE A 50 1.14 -8.82 14.92
CA ILE A 50 -0.25 -9.05 14.50
C ILE A 50 -1.04 -9.38 15.77
N VAL A 51 -2.09 -8.63 16.01
CA VAL A 51 -2.97 -8.83 17.16
C VAL A 51 -4.27 -9.45 16.66
N THR A 52 -4.63 -10.59 17.21
CA THR A 52 -5.84 -11.33 16.86
C THR A 52 -6.51 -11.86 18.13
N GLY A 53 -7.61 -12.57 17.93
CA GLY A 53 -8.40 -13.13 19.01
C GLY A 53 -9.48 -12.17 19.50
N LYS A 54 -10.51 -12.72 20.09
CA LYS A 54 -11.73 -12.00 20.47
C LYS A 54 -11.47 -10.81 21.42
N ASN A 55 -10.47 -10.92 22.28
CA ASN A 55 -10.09 -9.87 23.23
C ASN A 55 -8.69 -9.30 22.96
N GLY A 56 -8.18 -9.49 21.74
CA GLY A 56 -6.82 -9.06 21.39
C GLY A 56 -5.72 -9.80 22.12
N ARG A 57 -5.96 -11.03 22.54
CA ARG A 57 -5.01 -11.80 23.38
C ARG A 57 -3.96 -12.57 22.60
N VAL A 58 -4.16 -12.73 21.31
CA VAL A 58 -3.19 -13.42 20.45
C VAL A 58 -2.31 -12.37 19.79
N VAL A 59 -1.04 -12.39 20.11
CA VAL A 59 -0.05 -11.48 19.55
C VAL A 59 1.05 -12.31 18.90
N THR A 60 1.23 -12.09 17.60
CA THR A 60 2.29 -12.74 16.83
C THR A 60 3.32 -11.69 16.45
N ASP A 61 4.54 -11.88 16.92
CA ASP A 61 5.64 -10.94 16.66
C ASP A 61 6.25 -11.15 15.27
N GLY A 62 6.69 -10.03 14.66
CA GLY A 62 7.53 -10.03 13.47
C GLY A 62 9.00 -10.25 13.81
N PRO A 63 9.84 -10.34 12.79
CA PRO A 63 9.66 -9.91 11.42
C PRO A 63 8.83 -10.88 10.58
N PHE A 64 8.08 -10.30 9.62
CA PHE A 64 7.23 -11.07 8.71
C PHE A 64 7.97 -11.34 7.38
N ALA A 65 9.25 -11.67 7.50
CA ALA A 65 10.20 -11.78 6.38
C ALA A 65 9.76 -12.74 5.27
N GLU A 66 9.04 -13.79 5.64
CA GLU A 66 8.60 -14.84 4.72
C GLU A 66 7.17 -14.63 4.23
N SER A 67 6.48 -13.62 4.73
CA SER A 67 5.13 -13.30 4.28
C SER A 67 5.18 -12.58 2.94
N LYS A 68 4.55 -13.17 1.93
CA LYS A 68 4.37 -12.53 0.62
C LYS A 68 3.43 -11.32 0.69
N GLU A 69 2.75 -11.14 1.82
CA GLU A 69 1.82 -10.05 2.08
C GLU A 69 2.45 -8.89 2.85
N ALA A 70 3.73 -9.01 3.23
CA ALA A 70 4.42 -7.95 3.94
C ALA A 70 4.49 -6.68 3.10
N ILE A 71 4.18 -5.56 3.72
CA ILE A 71 4.18 -4.24 3.09
C ILE A 71 5.35 -3.45 3.64
N GLY A 72 6.20 -2.94 2.75
CA GLY A 72 7.38 -2.15 3.12
C GLY A 72 7.15 -0.64 3.15
N GLY A 73 5.98 -0.18 2.74
CA GLY A 73 5.65 1.24 2.74
C GLY A 73 4.41 1.53 1.91
N PHE A 74 4.02 2.79 1.89
CA PHE A 74 2.87 3.23 1.11
C PHE A 74 3.05 4.64 0.58
N LEU A 75 2.31 4.95 -0.50
CA LEU A 75 2.12 6.29 -1.04
C LEU A 75 0.64 6.54 -1.28
N LEU A 76 0.22 7.77 -1.12
CA LEU A 76 -1.12 8.21 -1.50
C LEU A 76 -1.04 8.88 -2.88
N VAL A 77 -1.95 8.49 -3.77
CA VAL A 77 -2.03 9.03 -5.13
C VAL A 77 -3.37 9.73 -5.27
N ASP A 78 -3.34 10.98 -5.69
CA ASP A 78 -4.52 11.82 -5.89
C ASP A 78 -4.81 11.90 -7.39
N VAL A 79 -5.64 10.98 -7.85
CA VAL A 79 -6.08 10.86 -9.25
C VAL A 79 -7.55 10.48 -9.30
N GLU A 80 -8.19 10.69 -10.43
CA GLU A 80 -9.62 10.45 -10.59
C GLU A 80 -9.99 9.00 -10.86
N THR A 81 -9.09 8.23 -11.49
CA THR A 81 -9.37 6.87 -11.91
C THR A 81 -8.32 5.87 -11.43
N LEU A 82 -8.73 4.62 -11.33
CA LEU A 82 -7.81 3.52 -11.03
C LEU A 82 -6.76 3.37 -12.14
N ASP A 83 -7.14 3.56 -13.39
CA ASP A 83 -6.20 3.46 -14.52
C ASP A 83 -5.08 4.49 -14.43
N GLU A 84 -5.38 5.71 -14.01
CA GLU A 84 -4.36 6.73 -13.77
C GLU A 84 -3.41 6.33 -12.63
N ALA A 85 -3.95 5.75 -11.56
CA ALA A 85 -3.14 5.27 -10.44
C ALA A 85 -2.23 4.12 -10.88
N ILE A 86 -2.73 3.21 -11.70
CA ILE A 86 -1.94 2.11 -12.27
C ILE A 86 -0.82 2.67 -13.16
N ALA A 87 -1.11 3.65 -13.98
CA ALA A 87 -0.10 4.28 -14.84
C ALA A 87 1.02 4.93 -14.01
N ILE A 88 0.67 5.58 -12.91
CA ILE A 88 1.67 6.14 -11.98
C ILE A 88 2.50 5.01 -11.36
N ALA A 89 1.86 3.94 -10.90
CA ALA A 89 2.57 2.80 -10.32
C ALA A 89 3.54 2.16 -11.31
N GLN A 90 3.16 2.07 -12.58
CA GLN A 90 4.01 1.52 -13.64
C GLN A 90 5.28 2.34 -13.87
N SER A 91 5.30 3.60 -13.46
CA SER A 91 6.46 4.48 -13.61
C SER A 91 7.41 4.45 -12.40
N ILE A 92 7.11 3.67 -11.37
CA ILE A 92 7.95 3.60 -10.17
C ILE A 92 9.30 2.97 -10.51
N PRO A 93 10.42 3.65 -10.20
CA PRO A 93 11.76 3.17 -10.59
C PRO A 93 12.12 1.79 -10.03
N GLY A 94 11.66 1.45 -8.84
CA GLY A 94 11.97 0.17 -8.21
C GLY A 94 11.49 -1.06 -8.98
N LEU A 95 10.51 -0.91 -9.88
CA LEU A 95 10.02 -2.04 -10.69
C LEU A 95 11.09 -2.61 -11.61
N ALA A 96 11.98 -1.76 -12.14
CA ALA A 96 13.07 -2.18 -12.99
C ALA A 96 14.09 -3.08 -12.28
N TYR A 97 14.11 -3.04 -10.96
CA TYR A 97 15.04 -3.78 -10.10
C TYR A 97 14.37 -4.96 -9.38
N GLY A 98 13.15 -5.29 -9.72
CA GLY A 98 12.44 -6.45 -9.16
C GLY A 98 11.43 -6.12 -8.07
N GLY A 99 11.19 -4.85 -7.77
CA GLY A 99 10.15 -4.46 -6.83
C GLY A 99 8.75 -4.72 -7.37
N SER A 100 7.77 -4.74 -6.49
CA SER A 100 6.37 -4.88 -6.86
C SER A 100 5.50 -3.90 -6.07
N ILE A 101 4.42 -3.45 -6.70
CA ILE A 101 3.52 -2.46 -6.14
C ILE A 101 2.09 -2.98 -6.22
N GLU A 102 1.37 -2.89 -5.12
CA GLU A 102 -0.06 -3.14 -5.10
C GLU A 102 -0.80 -1.80 -5.17
N VAL A 103 -1.73 -1.68 -6.09
CA VAL A 103 -2.55 -0.47 -6.28
C VAL A 103 -3.93 -0.74 -5.73
N ARG A 104 -4.38 0.08 -4.76
CA ARG A 104 -5.70 -0.10 -4.15
C ARG A 104 -6.42 1.24 -4.03
N PRO A 105 -7.66 1.34 -4.54
CA PRO A 105 -8.50 2.49 -4.26
C PRO A 105 -8.76 2.62 -2.76
N ILE A 106 -8.82 3.84 -2.28
CA ILE A 106 -9.26 4.11 -0.91
C ILE A 106 -10.78 4.15 -0.94
N ALA A 107 -11.42 3.39 -0.06
CA ALA A 107 -12.87 3.36 0.03
C ALA A 107 -13.41 4.72 0.46
N GLU A 108 -14.46 5.20 -0.21
CA GLU A 108 -15.14 6.44 0.15
C GLU A 108 -15.89 6.29 1.45
N GLU A 109 -16.42 5.10 1.72
CA GLU A 109 -17.13 4.77 2.95
C GLU A 109 -16.52 3.55 3.62
N CYS A 110 -16.56 3.49 4.93
CA CYS A 110 -16.14 2.31 5.68
C CYS A 110 -17.03 1.11 5.28
N PRO A 111 -16.43 -0.04 4.91
CA PRO A 111 -17.21 -1.24 4.57
C PRO A 111 -18.16 -1.72 5.66
N LEU A 112 -17.84 -1.46 6.93
CA LEU A 112 -18.73 -1.79 8.05
C LEU A 112 -20.03 -0.96 8.00
N ASP A 113 -19.93 0.33 7.68
CA ASP A 113 -21.09 1.20 7.55
C ASP A 113 -21.97 0.77 6.37
N VAL A 114 -21.35 0.44 5.25
CA VAL A 114 -22.06 -0.08 4.06
C VAL A 114 -22.82 -1.35 4.42
N ARG A 115 -22.16 -2.29 5.10
CA ARG A 115 -22.80 -3.56 5.49
C ARG A 115 -23.93 -3.37 6.47
N ALA A 116 -23.76 -2.48 7.46
CA ALA A 116 -24.81 -2.17 8.43
C ALA A 116 -26.04 -1.62 7.73
N ARG A 117 -25.85 -0.74 6.76
CA ARG A 117 -26.94 -0.13 5.98
C ARG A 117 -27.68 -1.16 5.13
N GLU A 118 -26.95 -2.08 4.50
CA GLU A 118 -27.55 -3.17 3.72
C GLU A 118 -28.41 -4.09 4.57
N LEU A 119 -27.95 -4.44 5.76
CA LEU A 119 -28.69 -5.30 6.69
C LEU A 119 -29.95 -4.60 7.20
N ALA A 120 -29.86 -3.32 7.54
CA ALA A 120 -31.00 -2.53 7.99
C ALA A 120 -32.09 -2.44 6.89
N ALA A 121 -31.68 -2.27 5.64
CA ALA A 121 -32.61 -2.26 4.50
C ALA A 121 -33.33 -3.60 4.33
N LYS A 122 -32.63 -4.71 4.51
CA LYS A 122 -33.22 -6.06 4.44
C LYS A 122 -34.24 -6.29 5.56
N GLU A 123 -33.94 -5.85 6.78
CA GLU A 123 -34.86 -5.96 7.91
C GLU A 123 -36.14 -5.18 7.68
N GLN A 124 -36.03 -3.95 7.13
CA GLN A 124 -37.20 -3.15 6.79
C GLN A 124 -38.09 -3.84 5.74
N LEU A 125 -37.48 -4.46 4.73
CA LEU A 125 -38.24 -5.22 3.73
C LEU A 125 -38.91 -6.46 4.30
N ALA A 126 -38.30 -7.10 5.30
CA ALA A 126 -38.87 -8.30 5.95
C ALA A 126 -40.06 -8.00 6.87
N THR A 127 -40.23 -6.75 7.32
CA THR A 127 -41.30 -6.34 8.23
C THR A 127 -42.57 -5.83 7.54
N VAL A 128 -42.61 -5.79 6.22
CA VAL A 128 -43.75 -5.34 5.44
C VAL A 128 -44.82 -6.40 5.28
#